data_a51986a78a4a7b7286607ac406bfe9d4
#
_entry.id   a51986a78a4a7b7286607ac406bfe9d4
#
_cell.length_a   1.000
_cell.length_b   1.000
_cell.length_c   1.000
_cell.angle_alpha   90.00
_cell.angle_beta   90.00
_cell.angle_gamma   90.00
#
_symmetry.space_group_name_H-M   'P 1'
#
loop_
_entity.id
_entity.type
_entity.pdbx_description
1 polymer ?
#
loop_
_entity_poly.entity_id
_entity_poly.type
_entity_poly.pdbx_seq_one_letter_code
_entity_poly.pdbx_strand_id
1 'polypeptide(L)'
;MHADEPAGTRNGECLLNIPSYIECVIRRRLNRFVVEIAVDGRGEHAHINNTGRLLELLVSGRKAACLPSPGGKTSYKLFAIESHRQTRNTVVRGTLSSEHSEREGKAPAALPMEGATRAPEVESASAWTLIDTQFQMRAFERALAEERIEWLSGWRLQRRNPRLGDSVLDYALVKDSAPGELYIEVKSAALQQGRYAMYPDCPTLRGQRHIRVLIDHARRKLRGAICFIAAFKDAAAFRPFEGGDPAVAALLRQAAGAGVEIRAVSLYFDGKGIQLGDPDLPVHLF
;
A
#
# COMPACT_ATOMS: atom_id res chain seq x y z
N MET A 1 -42.06 -16.27 15.60
CA MET A 1 -41.41 -16.05 14.31
C MET A 1 -40.72 -14.70 14.37
N HIS A 2 -39.47 -14.68 14.79
CA HIS A 2 -38.61 -13.50 14.67
C HIS A 2 -37.74 -13.74 13.43
N ALA A 3 -37.89 -12.88 12.44
CA ALA A 3 -37.06 -12.89 11.26
C ALA A 3 -35.70 -12.39 11.65
N ASP A 4 -34.65 -13.20 11.42
CA ASP A 4 -33.26 -12.80 11.45
C ASP A 4 -33.02 -11.76 10.35
N GLU A 5 -32.75 -10.53 10.73
CA GLU A 5 -32.15 -9.54 9.83
C GLU A 5 -30.73 -10.00 9.48
N PRO A 6 -30.35 -10.00 8.20
CA PRO A 6 -29.00 -10.31 7.81
C PRO A 6 -28.07 -9.21 8.37
N ALA A 7 -27.00 -9.64 9.04
CA ALA A 7 -25.95 -8.76 9.53
C ALA A 7 -25.43 -7.88 8.39
N GLY A 8 -25.87 -6.62 8.38
CA GLY A 8 -25.43 -5.61 7.43
C GLY A 8 -23.92 -5.47 7.50
N THR A 9 -23.27 -5.63 6.36
CA THR A 9 -21.82 -5.36 6.15
C THR A 9 -21.47 -4.01 6.75
N ARG A 10 -20.71 -4.01 7.84
CA ARG A 10 -20.12 -2.80 8.46
C ARG A 10 -18.99 -2.22 7.58
N ASN A 11 -19.25 -2.07 6.29
CA ASN A 11 -18.36 -1.43 5.34
C ASN A 11 -18.52 0.09 5.48
N GLY A 12 -17.63 0.73 6.25
CA GLY A 12 -17.60 2.18 6.35
C GLY A 12 -16.99 2.78 7.62
N GLU A 13 -16.76 1.99 8.68
CA GLU A 13 -16.13 2.53 9.88
C GLU A 13 -14.60 2.60 9.74
N CYS A 14 -14.04 3.78 10.05
CA CYS A 14 -12.62 4.06 10.07
C CYS A 14 -11.91 3.16 11.10
N LEU A 15 -10.86 2.45 10.68
CA LEU A 15 -10.08 1.60 11.60
C LEU A 15 -9.28 2.43 12.61
N LEU A 16 -8.67 3.51 12.15
CA LEU A 16 -7.90 4.42 12.99
C LEU A 16 -8.22 5.87 12.60
N ASN A 17 -8.79 6.62 13.52
CA ASN A 17 -9.04 8.05 13.32
C ASN A 17 -7.74 8.84 13.45
N ILE A 18 -7.48 9.77 12.52
CA ILE A 18 -6.37 10.72 12.54
C ILE A 18 -6.98 12.13 12.48
N PRO A 19 -7.41 12.67 13.63
CA PRO A 19 -8.23 13.89 13.66
C PRO A 19 -7.48 15.14 13.22
N SER A 20 -6.15 15.12 13.27
CA SER A 20 -5.31 16.23 12.82
C SER A 20 -3.96 15.71 12.32
N TYR A 21 -3.48 16.31 11.27
CA TYR A 21 -2.13 16.11 10.73
C TYR A 21 -1.66 17.42 10.10
N ILE A 22 -0.37 17.48 9.79
CA ILE A 22 0.25 18.64 9.13
C ILE A 22 0.59 18.22 7.71
N GLU A 23 0.12 18.99 6.73
CA GLU A 23 0.59 18.85 5.35
C GLU A 23 2.00 19.42 5.23
N CYS A 24 2.86 18.72 4.53
CA CYS A 24 4.22 19.12 4.27
C CYS A 24 4.62 18.77 2.84
N VAL A 25 5.77 19.26 2.41
CA VAL A 25 6.33 18.96 1.10
C VAL A 25 7.67 18.25 1.29
N ILE A 26 7.86 17.14 0.62
CA ILE A 26 9.13 16.39 0.64
C ILE A 26 10.21 17.23 -0.06
N ARG A 27 11.36 17.39 0.57
CA ARG A 27 12.57 17.95 -0.04
C ARG A 27 13.48 16.85 -0.53
N ARG A 28 13.96 16.00 0.38
CA ARG A 28 14.81 14.84 0.06
C ARG A 28 14.90 13.86 1.23
N ARG A 29 15.23 12.63 0.93
CA ARG A 29 15.57 11.62 1.94
C ARG A 29 17.03 11.84 2.38
N LEU A 30 17.26 12.00 3.68
CA LEU A 30 18.60 12.19 4.24
C LEU A 30 19.29 10.86 4.54
N ASN A 31 18.54 9.90 5.06
CA ASN A 31 18.99 8.55 5.35
C ASN A 31 17.81 7.59 5.43
N ARG A 32 18.05 6.36 5.90
CA ARG A 32 17.01 5.31 5.98
C ARG A 32 15.79 5.70 6.80
N PHE A 33 15.95 6.59 7.78
CA PHE A 33 14.92 6.90 8.78
C PHE A 33 14.50 8.37 8.80
N VAL A 34 15.17 9.25 8.04
CA VAL A 34 14.95 10.69 8.11
C VAL A 34 14.75 11.26 6.71
N VAL A 35 13.68 12.06 6.59
CA VAL A 35 13.35 12.85 5.40
C VAL A 35 13.37 14.32 5.76
N GLU A 36 14.01 15.15 4.95
CA GLU A 36 13.88 16.60 4.99
C GLU A 36 12.58 16.99 4.31
N ILE A 37 11.75 17.74 5.03
CA ILE A 37 10.45 18.23 4.58
C ILE A 37 10.38 19.75 4.69
N ALA A 38 9.40 20.36 4.04
CA ALA A 38 9.03 21.76 4.27
C ALA A 38 7.65 21.80 4.92
N VAL A 39 7.55 22.49 6.06
CA VAL A 39 6.31 22.81 6.75
C VAL A 39 6.20 24.33 6.77
N ASP A 40 5.14 24.89 6.20
CA ASP A 40 4.95 26.35 6.07
C ASP A 40 6.17 27.06 5.47
N GLY A 41 6.81 26.41 4.46
CA GLY A 41 8.01 26.90 3.77
C GLY A 41 9.33 26.71 4.54
N ARG A 42 9.29 26.34 5.82
CA ARG A 42 10.48 26.10 6.66
C ARG A 42 10.98 24.67 6.52
N GLY A 43 12.32 24.52 6.49
CA GLY A 43 12.95 23.22 6.46
C GLY A 43 12.89 22.52 7.81
N GLU A 44 12.37 21.29 7.83
CA GLU A 44 12.17 20.47 9.01
C GLU A 44 12.60 19.03 8.75
N HIS A 45 12.71 18.21 9.79
CA HIS A 45 13.04 16.80 9.69
C HIS A 45 11.88 15.93 10.18
N ALA A 46 11.53 14.92 9.37
CA ALA A 46 10.54 13.92 9.73
C ALA A 46 11.15 12.52 9.79
N HIS A 47 10.80 11.77 10.83
CA HIS A 47 11.11 10.35 10.93
C HIS A 47 10.20 9.53 10.02
N ILE A 48 10.73 8.50 9.38
CA ILE A 48 9.97 7.44 8.72
C ILE A 48 10.37 6.08 9.30
N ASN A 49 9.39 5.20 9.50
CA ASN A 49 9.63 3.84 9.99
C ASN A 49 9.62 2.79 8.88
N ASN A 50 9.24 3.15 7.67
CA ASN A 50 9.34 2.28 6.51
C ASN A 50 10.78 2.29 5.99
N THR A 51 11.40 1.10 6.00
CA THR A 51 12.81 0.93 5.63
C THR A 51 13.04 0.66 4.15
N GLY A 52 11.99 0.58 3.34
CA GLY A 52 12.05 0.53 1.89
C GLY A 52 12.71 1.78 1.29
N ARG A 53 13.11 1.71 0.04
CA ARG A 53 13.69 2.86 -0.67
C ARG A 53 12.65 3.94 -0.94
N LEU A 54 11.41 3.55 -1.27
CA LEU A 54 10.30 4.45 -1.55
C LEU A 54 10.65 5.54 -2.59
N LEU A 55 11.46 5.19 -3.60
CA LEU A 55 12.02 6.16 -4.56
C LEU A 55 10.92 6.91 -5.33
N GLU A 56 9.84 6.21 -5.68
CA GLU A 56 8.72 6.77 -6.43
C GLU A 56 7.81 7.67 -5.56
N LEU A 57 7.93 7.54 -4.24
CA LEU A 57 7.13 8.30 -3.27
C LEU A 57 7.92 9.47 -2.69
N LEU A 58 9.17 9.28 -2.29
CA LEU A 58 10.00 10.30 -1.66
C LEU A 58 10.65 11.24 -2.69
N VAL A 59 9.82 11.79 -3.57
CA VAL A 59 10.22 12.72 -4.63
C VAL A 59 10.09 14.16 -4.14
N SER A 60 11.10 15.00 -4.44
CA SER A 60 11.09 16.42 -4.10
C SER A 60 9.86 17.12 -4.67
N GLY A 61 9.23 18.00 -3.88
CA GLY A 61 8.02 18.72 -4.26
C GLY A 61 6.71 17.96 -4.03
N ARG A 62 6.75 16.67 -3.64
CA ARG A 62 5.53 15.89 -3.40
C ARG A 62 4.93 16.23 -2.05
N LYS A 63 3.60 16.35 -2.01
CA LYS A 63 2.84 16.52 -0.76
C LYS A 63 2.90 15.28 0.09
N ALA A 64 2.95 15.48 1.39
CA ALA A 64 2.96 14.43 2.38
C ALA A 64 2.23 14.87 3.66
N ALA A 65 1.85 13.89 4.47
CA ALA A 65 1.19 14.10 5.76
C ALA A 65 2.09 13.64 6.89
N CYS A 66 2.28 14.48 7.88
CA CYS A 66 3.08 14.20 9.07
C CYS A 66 2.35 14.53 10.36
N LEU A 67 2.79 13.90 11.44
CA LEU A 67 2.36 14.18 12.80
C LEU A 67 3.50 14.87 13.57
N PRO A 68 3.21 15.83 14.46
CA PRO A 68 4.20 16.32 15.41
C PRO A 68 4.77 15.18 16.24
N SER A 69 6.07 15.22 16.51
CA SER A 69 6.80 14.23 17.33
C SER A 69 7.58 14.93 18.44
N PRO A 70 6.90 15.51 19.44
CA PRO A 70 7.55 16.22 20.52
C PRO A 70 8.47 15.28 21.33
N GLY A 71 9.69 15.72 21.60
CA GLY A 71 10.70 14.93 22.33
C GLY A 71 11.42 13.86 21.51
N GLY A 72 11.08 13.70 20.22
CA GLY A 72 11.81 12.84 19.28
C GLY A 72 13.12 13.46 18.77
N LYS A 73 13.93 12.66 18.08
CA LYS A 73 15.12 13.13 17.35
C LYS A 73 14.77 14.00 16.13
N THR A 74 13.52 13.99 15.70
CA THR A 74 12.97 14.76 14.58
C THR A 74 11.69 15.44 15.07
N SER A 75 11.38 16.62 14.54
CA SER A 75 10.18 17.39 14.89
C SER A 75 8.88 16.72 14.45
N TYR A 76 8.96 15.85 13.45
CA TYR A 76 7.80 15.23 12.79
C TYR A 76 8.00 13.74 12.54
N LYS A 77 6.86 13.03 12.36
CA LYS A 77 6.78 11.67 11.86
C LYS A 77 5.95 11.66 10.58
N LEU A 78 6.57 11.29 9.46
CA LEU A 78 5.91 11.18 8.16
C LEU A 78 5.15 9.86 8.08
N PHE A 79 3.85 9.89 7.76
CA PHE A 79 3.03 8.67 7.76
C PHE A 79 2.34 8.39 6.43
N ALA A 80 2.05 9.41 5.61
CA ALA A 80 1.45 9.22 4.29
C ALA A 80 2.07 10.19 3.28
N ILE A 81 2.07 9.80 2.02
CA ILE A 81 2.60 10.57 0.90
C ILE A 81 1.55 10.58 -0.20
N GLU A 82 1.38 11.70 -0.89
CA GLU A 82 0.47 11.80 -2.03
C GLU A 82 0.81 10.74 -3.07
N SER A 83 -0.18 9.93 -3.42
CA SER A 83 -0.04 8.86 -4.43
C SER A 83 0.24 9.46 -5.81
N HIS A 84 0.90 8.72 -6.67
CA HIS A 84 1.10 9.13 -8.07
C HIS A 84 -0.26 9.23 -8.76
N ARG A 85 -0.67 10.43 -9.17
CA ARG A 85 -1.78 10.56 -10.13
C ARG A 85 -1.33 9.93 -11.45
N GLN A 86 -1.90 8.80 -11.80
CA GLN A 86 -1.83 8.38 -13.20
C GLN A 86 -2.64 9.39 -14.02
N THR A 87 -1.95 10.29 -14.71
CA THR A 87 -2.54 10.96 -15.88
C THR A 87 -3.06 9.84 -16.79
N ARG A 88 -4.37 9.78 -16.99
CA ARG A 88 -4.95 8.96 -18.06
C ARG A 88 -4.20 9.37 -19.32
N ASN A 89 -3.33 8.51 -19.83
CA ASN A 89 -2.80 8.67 -21.18
C ASN A 89 -4.00 8.68 -22.12
N THR A 90 -4.39 9.87 -22.53
CA THR A 90 -5.20 10.05 -23.74
C THR A 90 -4.31 9.48 -24.84
N VAL A 91 -4.65 8.28 -25.31
CA VAL A 91 -4.04 7.70 -26.49
C VAL A 91 -4.40 8.63 -27.63
N VAL A 92 -3.49 9.56 -27.94
CA VAL A 92 -3.52 10.25 -29.23
C VAL A 92 -3.20 9.15 -30.24
N ARG A 93 -4.24 8.61 -30.90
CA ARG A 93 -4.10 7.80 -32.10
C ARG A 93 -3.41 8.69 -33.13
N GLY A 94 -2.10 8.60 -33.22
CA GLY A 94 -1.35 9.05 -34.34
C GLY A 94 -1.70 8.15 -35.55
N THR A 95 -2.52 8.66 -36.44
CA THR A 95 -2.65 8.11 -37.78
C THR A 95 -1.31 8.28 -38.49
N LEU A 96 -0.59 7.17 -38.64
CA LEU A 96 0.44 7.06 -39.65
C LEU A 96 -0.26 7.06 -41.00
N SER A 97 -0.15 8.13 -41.73
CA SER A 97 -0.38 8.14 -43.17
C SER A 97 0.94 8.45 -43.87
N SER A 98 1.39 7.47 -44.61
CA SER A 98 2.48 7.54 -45.55
C SER A 98 2.04 8.32 -46.80
N GLU A 99 2.98 9.14 -47.28
CA GLU A 99 3.32 9.45 -48.68
C GLU A 99 2.45 10.30 -49.57
N HIS A 100 3.13 11.36 -50.05
CA HIS A 100 3.16 12.01 -51.36
C HIS A 100 1.91 12.71 -51.90
N SER A 101 1.97 14.01 -52.03
CA SER A 101 2.04 14.73 -53.30
C SER A 101 1.73 16.23 -53.10
N GLU A 102 2.56 17.04 -53.67
CA GLU A 102 2.44 18.50 -53.82
C GLU A 102 1.16 18.89 -54.57
N ARG A 103 0.44 19.89 -54.06
CA ARG A 103 -0.19 20.95 -54.85
C ARG A 103 -0.73 22.08 -53.98
N GLU A 104 -0.37 23.28 -54.38
CA GLU A 104 -0.80 24.59 -53.85
C GLU A 104 -2.32 24.77 -53.84
N GLY A 105 -2.85 25.42 -52.81
CA GLY A 105 -4.25 25.82 -52.75
C GLY A 105 -4.64 26.53 -51.45
N LYS A 106 -4.68 27.86 -51.51
CA LYS A 106 -5.37 28.84 -50.64
C LYS A 106 -6.11 28.34 -49.41
N ALA A 107 -5.70 28.85 -48.23
CA ALA A 107 -6.40 28.72 -46.96
C ALA A 107 -7.71 29.58 -46.95
N PRO A 108 -8.81 29.05 -46.40
CA PRO A 108 -9.92 29.88 -45.94
C PRO A 108 -9.77 30.23 -44.47
N ALA A 109 -10.23 31.44 -44.12
CA ALA A 109 -10.18 32.07 -42.81
C ALA A 109 -10.82 31.23 -41.70
N ALA A 110 -10.15 31.13 -40.55
CA ALA A 110 -10.68 30.54 -39.34
C ALA A 110 -11.70 31.50 -38.69
N LEU A 111 -12.91 31.01 -38.46
CA LEU A 111 -13.91 31.63 -37.60
C LEU A 111 -13.56 31.36 -36.11
N PRO A 112 -13.76 32.34 -35.20
CA PRO A 112 -13.52 32.16 -33.81
C PRO A 112 -14.61 31.25 -33.20
N MET A 113 -14.22 30.12 -32.61
CA MET A 113 -15.09 29.30 -31.74
C MET A 113 -15.08 29.92 -30.35
N GLU A 114 -16.05 30.78 -30.08
CA GLU A 114 -16.41 31.17 -28.70
C GLU A 114 -17.14 29.99 -28.01
N GLY A 115 -16.78 29.72 -26.75
CA GLY A 115 -17.62 28.96 -25.83
C GLY A 115 -17.18 27.54 -25.51
N ALA A 116 -15.90 27.28 -25.16
CA ALA A 116 -15.55 26.14 -24.36
C ALA A 116 -15.77 26.49 -22.87
N THR A 117 -16.94 26.24 -22.33
CA THR A 117 -17.19 26.20 -20.89
C THR A 117 -16.31 25.11 -20.29
N ARG A 118 -15.27 25.53 -19.59
CA ARG A 118 -14.42 24.65 -18.79
C ARG A 118 -15.33 24.00 -17.74
N ALA A 119 -15.56 22.69 -17.86
CA ALA A 119 -16.24 21.94 -16.82
C ALA A 119 -15.53 22.18 -15.48
N PRO A 120 -16.27 22.34 -14.36
CA PRO A 120 -15.64 22.56 -13.07
C PRO A 120 -14.68 21.40 -12.80
N GLU A 121 -13.41 21.73 -12.57
CA GLU A 121 -12.44 20.77 -12.03
C GLU A 121 -13.01 20.32 -10.69
N VAL A 122 -13.60 19.14 -10.63
CA VAL A 122 -13.86 18.44 -9.37
C VAL A 122 -12.47 18.25 -8.76
N GLU A 123 -12.14 19.01 -7.72
CA GLU A 123 -10.96 18.77 -6.90
C GLU A 123 -11.03 17.31 -6.44
N SER A 124 -10.39 16.43 -7.17
CA SER A 124 -10.24 15.04 -6.81
C SER A 124 -9.44 15.01 -5.50
N ALA A 125 -10.09 14.60 -4.42
CA ALA A 125 -9.45 14.43 -3.12
C ALA A 125 -8.09 13.76 -3.31
N SER A 126 -7.04 14.34 -2.73
CA SER A 126 -5.68 13.82 -2.82
C SER A 126 -5.68 12.36 -2.39
N ALA A 127 -5.27 11.46 -3.28
CA ALA A 127 -5.09 10.05 -2.91
C ALA A 127 -3.77 9.92 -2.14
N TRP A 128 -3.76 9.16 -1.05
CA TRP A 128 -2.61 8.99 -0.17
C TRP A 128 -2.09 7.55 -0.21
N THR A 129 -0.78 7.40 -0.17
CA THR A 129 -0.10 6.13 0.11
C THR A 129 0.32 6.14 1.58
N LEU A 130 -0.21 5.22 2.37
CA LEU A 130 0.09 5.03 3.79
C LEU A 130 1.45 4.34 3.95
N ILE A 131 2.51 5.09 4.23
CA ILE A 131 3.87 4.53 4.33
C ILE A 131 4.25 4.08 5.75
N ASP A 132 3.55 4.55 6.78
CA ASP A 132 3.85 4.22 8.17
C ASP A 132 3.45 2.78 8.49
N THR A 133 4.45 1.92 8.70
CA THR A 133 4.22 0.50 8.99
C THR A 133 3.58 0.27 10.36
N GLN A 134 3.79 1.15 11.35
CA GLN A 134 3.12 1.02 12.65
C GLN A 134 1.62 1.31 12.53
N PHE A 135 1.23 2.29 11.73
CA PHE A 135 -0.18 2.53 11.44
C PHE A 135 -0.79 1.38 10.65
N GLN A 136 -0.07 0.83 9.66
CA GLN A 136 -0.53 -0.36 8.94
C GLN A 136 -0.77 -1.53 9.89
N MET A 137 0.18 -1.84 10.78
CA MET A 137 0.05 -2.93 11.75
C MET A 137 -1.11 -2.71 12.72
N ARG A 138 -1.26 -1.50 13.27
CA ARG A 138 -2.38 -1.17 14.17
C ARG A 138 -3.74 -1.28 13.46
N ALA A 139 -3.83 -0.83 12.21
CA ALA A 139 -5.05 -0.96 11.41
C ALA A 139 -5.36 -2.42 11.09
N PHE A 140 -4.35 -3.22 10.74
CA PHE A 140 -4.50 -4.65 10.51
C PHE A 140 -5.01 -5.37 11.77
N GLU A 141 -4.42 -5.09 12.95
CA GLU A 141 -4.87 -5.65 14.22
C GLU A 141 -6.30 -5.25 14.58
N ARG A 142 -6.68 -4.00 14.28
CA ARG A 142 -8.03 -3.52 14.49
C ARG A 142 -9.03 -4.24 13.58
N ALA A 143 -8.70 -4.38 12.30
CA ALA A 143 -9.52 -5.10 11.32
C ALA A 143 -9.67 -6.59 11.69
N LEU A 144 -8.59 -7.22 12.21
CA LEU A 144 -8.64 -8.59 12.74
C LEU A 144 -9.57 -8.69 13.95
N ALA A 145 -9.43 -7.79 14.93
CA ALA A 145 -10.23 -7.80 16.15
C ALA A 145 -11.73 -7.52 15.89
N GLU A 146 -12.04 -6.78 14.83
CA GLU A 146 -13.41 -6.50 14.38
C GLU A 146 -13.95 -7.53 13.37
N GLU A 147 -13.21 -8.63 13.13
CA GLU A 147 -13.54 -9.69 12.17
C GLU A 147 -13.84 -9.19 10.74
N ARG A 148 -13.17 -8.10 10.34
CA ARG A 148 -13.36 -7.48 9.02
C ARG A 148 -12.47 -8.08 7.92
N ILE A 149 -11.61 -9.04 8.26
CA ILE A 149 -10.75 -9.78 7.32
C ILE A 149 -11.31 -11.20 7.24
N GLU A 150 -12.09 -11.50 6.22
CA GLU A 150 -12.87 -12.75 6.11
C GLU A 150 -12.02 -14.01 6.22
N TRP A 151 -10.86 -14.07 5.57
CA TRP A 151 -9.98 -15.25 5.64
C TRP A 151 -9.34 -15.46 7.04
N LEU A 152 -9.44 -14.45 7.92
CA LEU A 152 -9.06 -14.53 9.33
C LEU A 152 -10.26 -14.64 10.29
N SER A 153 -11.46 -14.89 9.78
CA SER A 153 -12.66 -15.03 10.63
C SER A 153 -12.48 -16.13 11.69
N GLY A 154 -12.76 -15.77 12.93
CA GLY A 154 -12.60 -16.61 14.10
C GLY A 154 -11.14 -16.80 14.59
N TRP A 155 -10.14 -16.22 13.90
CA TRP A 155 -8.78 -16.16 14.42
C TRP A 155 -8.60 -14.99 15.39
N ARG A 156 -7.88 -15.22 16.48
CA ARG A 156 -7.59 -14.20 17.51
C ARG A 156 -6.09 -14.02 17.67
N LEU A 157 -5.66 -12.78 17.86
CA LEU A 157 -4.25 -12.47 18.15
C LEU A 157 -3.85 -13.09 19.49
N GLN A 158 -2.89 -14.01 19.46
CA GLN A 158 -2.32 -14.60 20.65
C GLN A 158 -1.02 -13.90 21.06
N ARG A 159 -0.10 -13.70 20.10
CA ARG A 159 1.20 -13.08 20.37
C ARG A 159 1.64 -12.18 19.24
N ARG A 160 2.28 -11.07 19.60
CA ARG A 160 3.07 -10.25 18.69
C ARG A 160 4.53 -10.67 18.74
N ASN A 161 5.22 -10.55 17.65
CA ASN A 161 6.63 -10.85 17.49
C ASN A 161 7.01 -12.29 17.93
N PRO A 162 6.24 -13.33 17.53
CA PRO A 162 6.57 -14.70 17.86
C PRO A 162 7.88 -15.12 17.18
N ARG A 163 8.70 -15.87 17.91
CA ARG A 163 9.87 -16.52 17.32
C ARG A 163 9.45 -17.78 16.56
N LEU A 164 9.91 -17.93 15.32
CA LEU A 164 9.78 -19.12 14.51
C LEU A 164 11.16 -19.46 13.91
N GLY A 165 11.78 -20.55 14.37
CA GLY A 165 13.16 -20.85 14.02
C GLY A 165 14.11 -19.72 14.45
N ASP A 166 14.90 -19.23 13.52
CA ASP A 166 15.84 -18.11 13.70
C ASP A 166 15.24 -16.73 13.40
N SER A 167 13.96 -16.67 13.11
CA SER A 167 13.25 -15.46 12.72
C SER A 167 12.22 -15.02 13.76
N VAL A 168 11.94 -13.74 13.79
CA VAL A 168 10.82 -13.14 14.54
C VAL A 168 9.82 -12.64 13.52
N LEU A 169 8.63 -13.25 13.51
CA LEU A 169 7.50 -12.88 12.63
C LEU A 169 6.59 -11.87 13.34
N ASP A 170 5.60 -11.34 12.63
CA ASP A 170 4.76 -10.28 13.19
C ASP A 170 3.69 -10.82 14.15
N TYR A 171 3.02 -11.92 13.80
CA TYR A 171 1.91 -12.45 14.60
C TYR A 171 1.87 -13.97 14.70
N ALA A 172 1.37 -14.46 15.86
CA ALA A 172 0.81 -15.78 16.01
C ALA A 172 -0.65 -15.65 16.42
N LEU A 173 -1.53 -16.28 15.66
CA LEU A 173 -2.97 -16.29 15.87
C LEU A 173 -3.43 -17.69 16.30
N VAL A 174 -4.55 -17.77 17.03
CA VAL A 174 -5.23 -19.01 17.42
C VAL A 174 -6.70 -18.96 17.03
N LYS A 175 -7.28 -20.13 16.79
CA LYS A 175 -8.69 -20.29 16.49
C LYS A 175 -9.21 -21.53 17.23
N ASP A 176 -10.31 -21.37 17.97
CA ASP A 176 -10.84 -22.47 18.81
C ASP A 176 -11.24 -23.70 17.99
N SER A 177 -11.71 -23.48 16.75
CA SER A 177 -12.11 -24.57 15.84
C SER A 177 -10.94 -25.22 15.09
N ALA A 178 -9.69 -24.77 15.29
CA ALA A 178 -8.52 -25.26 14.57
C ALA A 178 -7.33 -25.47 15.51
N PRO A 179 -6.74 -26.67 15.55
CA PRO A 179 -5.58 -26.94 16.40
C PRO A 179 -4.35 -26.17 15.86
N GLY A 180 -3.50 -25.72 16.79
CA GLY A 180 -2.24 -25.05 16.50
C GLY A 180 -2.39 -23.56 16.18
N GLU A 181 -1.24 -22.94 15.95
CA GLU A 181 -1.13 -21.51 15.66
C GLU A 181 -1.02 -21.26 14.16
N LEU A 182 -1.55 -20.11 13.71
CA LEU A 182 -1.25 -19.53 12.40
C LEU A 182 -0.20 -18.43 12.58
N TYR A 183 0.98 -18.62 12.02
CA TYR A 183 2.03 -17.61 11.99
C TYR A 183 1.85 -16.68 10.80
N ILE A 184 1.85 -15.39 11.04
CA ILE A 184 1.69 -14.39 9.98
C ILE A 184 2.89 -13.45 9.95
N GLU A 185 3.42 -13.26 8.76
CA GLU A 185 4.35 -12.18 8.42
C GLU A 185 3.63 -11.14 7.58
N VAL A 186 3.69 -9.86 7.99
CA VAL A 186 3.05 -8.74 7.28
C VAL A 186 4.10 -7.93 6.53
N LYS A 187 3.78 -7.54 5.30
CA LYS A 187 4.67 -6.74 4.44
C LYS A 187 3.94 -5.52 3.89
N SER A 188 4.58 -4.36 3.96
CA SER A 188 4.07 -3.14 3.35
C SER A 188 4.32 -3.14 1.85
N ALA A 189 3.27 -3.19 1.05
CA ALA A 189 3.29 -3.08 -0.41
C ALA A 189 2.89 -1.64 -0.83
N ALA A 190 3.81 -0.70 -0.60
CA ALA A 190 3.61 0.71 -0.89
C ALA A 190 4.03 1.11 -2.31
N LEU A 191 4.81 0.28 -3.01
CA LEU A 191 5.16 0.51 -4.40
C LEU A 191 3.92 0.31 -5.28
N GLN A 192 3.65 1.27 -6.15
CA GLN A 192 2.49 1.27 -7.04
C GLN A 192 2.90 1.23 -8.50
N GLN A 193 2.35 0.27 -9.26
CA GLN A 193 2.41 0.28 -10.71
C GLN A 193 1.02 0.02 -11.29
N GLY A 194 0.43 1.04 -11.87
CA GLY A 194 -0.98 0.97 -12.22
C GLY A 194 -1.84 0.83 -10.97
N ARG A 195 -2.68 -0.19 -10.95
CA ARG A 195 -3.49 -0.58 -9.78
C ARG A 195 -2.89 -1.75 -9.01
N TYR A 196 -1.66 -2.15 -9.31
CA TYR A 196 -0.94 -3.18 -8.56
C TYR A 196 -0.19 -2.58 -7.38
N ALA A 197 -0.40 -3.15 -6.19
CA ALA A 197 0.47 -2.97 -5.05
C ALA A 197 1.62 -3.97 -5.13
N MET A 198 2.85 -3.53 -4.91
CA MET A 198 4.03 -4.32 -5.18
C MET A 198 5.01 -4.32 -4.01
N TYR A 199 5.76 -5.42 -3.88
CA TYR A 199 6.81 -5.64 -2.89
C TYR A 199 7.86 -6.63 -3.42
N PRO A 200 9.15 -6.50 -3.06
CA PRO A 200 9.76 -5.37 -2.36
C PRO A 200 10.22 -4.29 -3.34
N ASP A 201 10.49 -3.09 -2.85
CA ASP A 201 11.04 -1.98 -3.63
C ASP A 201 12.60 -1.98 -3.67
N CYS A 202 13.22 -2.91 -2.95
CA CYS A 202 14.67 -3.10 -2.93
C CYS A 202 15.03 -4.50 -2.39
N PRO A 203 16.29 -4.98 -2.60
CA PRO A 203 16.73 -6.26 -2.07
C PRO A 203 16.56 -6.37 -0.55
N THR A 204 15.99 -7.50 -0.08
CA THR A 204 15.68 -7.71 1.34
C THR A 204 16.02 -9.11 1.84
N LEU A 205 17.26 -9.30 2.32
CA LEU A 205 17.71 -10.57 2.89
C LEU A 205 16.84 -10.99 4.09
N ARG A 206 16.39 -10.02 4.91
CA ARG A 206 15.47 -10.30 6.02
C ARG A 206 14.13 -10.82 5.51
N GLY A 207 13.56 -10.19 4.47
CA GLY A 207 12.32 -10.64 3.84
C GLY A 207 12.45 -12.06 3.30
N GLN A 208 13.53 -12.35 2.57
CA GLN A 208 13.80 -13.70 2.07
C GLN A 208 13.89 -14.74 3.20
N ARG A 209 14.55 -14.41 4.34
CA ARG A 209 14.68 -15.30 5.50
C ARG A 209 13.30 -15.59 6.12
N HIS A 210 12.44 -14.58 6.30
CA HIS A 210 11.08 -14.76 6.82
C HIS A 210 10.24 -15.67 5.92
N ILE A 211 10.38 -15.55 4.60
CA ILE A 211 9.67 -16.44 3.66
C ILE A 211 10.17 -17.88 3.80
N ARG A 212 11.50 -18.10 3.86
CA ARG A 212 12.08 -19.44 3.99
C ARG A 212 11.63 -20.14 5.28
N VAL A 213 11.62 -19.44 6.41
CA VAL A 213 11.20 -20.07 7.67
C VAL A 213 9.72 -20.46 7.64
N LEU A 214 8.86 -19.70 6.95
CA LEU A 214 7.46 -20.07 6.73
C LEU A 214 7.32 -21.26 5.77
N ILE A 215 8.15 -21.37 4.73
CA ILE A 215 8.19 -22.53 3.85
C ILE A 215 8.53 -23.79 4.66
N ASP A 216 9.56 -23.76 5.49
CA ASP A 216 9.98 -24.91 6.30
C ASP A 216 8.92 -25.28 7.35
N HIS A 217 8.21 -24.29 7.87
CA HIS A 217 7.06 -24.50 8.78
C HIS A 217 5.90 -25.18 8.05
N ALA A 218 5.53 -24.73 6.87
CA ALA A 218 4.44 -25.29 6.06
C ALA A 218 4.75 -26.73 5.58
N ARG A 219 6.01 -27.04 5.25
CA ARG A 219 6.45 -28.42 4.91
C ARG A 219 6.21 -29.42 6.03
N ARG A 220 6.16 -28.95 7.30
CA ARG A 220 5.78 -29.76 8.47
C ARG A 220 4.27 -29.81 8.69
N LYS A 221 3.46 -29.37 7.71
CA LYS A 221 1.99 -29.29 7.78
C LYS A 221 1.46 -28.35 8.85
N LEU A 222 2.25 -27.33 9.18
CA LEU A 222 1.90 -26.26 10.11
C LEU A 222 1.47 -25.02 9.34
N ARG A 223 0.64 -24.17 9.94
CA ARG A 223 0.00 -23.04 9.26
C ARG A 223 0.86 -21.80 9.26
N GLY A 224 1.05 -21.20 8.10
CA GLY A 224 1.75 -19.95 7.94
C GLY A 224 1.14 -19.11 6.83
N ALA A 225 1.17 -17.80 6.98
CA ALA A 225 0.71 -16.85 5.97
C ALA A 225 1.69 -15.69 5.81
N ILE A 226 1.73 -15.12 4.61
CA ILE A 226 2.35 -13.83 4.33
C ILE A 226 1.25 -12.91 3.85
N CYS A 227 1.02 -11.80 4.58
CA CYS A 227 0.00 -10.82 4.24
C CYS A 227 0.65 -9.53 3.73
N PHE A 228 0.31 -9.13 2.51
CA PHE A 228 0.75 -7.86 1.93
C PHE A 228 -0.28 -6.77 2.17
N ILE A 229 0.14 -5.64 2.71
CA ILE A 229 -0.71 -4.46 2.87
C ILE A 229 -0.52 -3.56 1.65
N ALA A 230 -1.51 -3.55 0.75
CA ALA A 230 -1.60 -2.56 -0.31
C ALA A 230 -1.90 -1.20 0.33
N ALA A 231 -0.93 -0.28 0.29
CA ALA A 231 -0.89 0.91 1.12
C ALA A 231 -1.60 2.13 0.52
N PHE A 232 -2.42 1.97 -0.51
CA PHE A 232 -3.13 3.04 -1.22
C PHE A 232 -4.54 2.62 -1.63
N LYS A 233 -5.39 3.61 -1.83
CA LYS A 233 -6.76 3.42 -2.29
C LYS A 233 -6.79 2.86 -3.72
N ASP A 234 -7.83 2.07 -4.04
CA ASP A 234 -8.11 1.53 -5.37
C ASP A 234 -7.05 0.55 -5.91
N ALA A 235 -6.23 -0.05 -5.04
CA ALA A 235 -5.43 -1.21 -5.40
C ALA A 235 -6.36 -2.32 -5.91
N ALA A 236 -6.01 -2.92 -7.06
CA ALA A 236 -6.81 -4.01 -7.66
C ALA A 236 -6.22 -5.39 -7.39
N ALA A 237 -4.93 -5.48 -7.14
CA ALA A 237 -4.24 -6.71 -6.81
C ALA A 237 -2.85 -6.43 -6.23
N PHE A 238 -2.30 -7.44 -5.58
CA PHE A 238 -0.88 -7.49 -5.23
C PHE A 238 -0.12 -8.31 -6.26
N ARG A 239 1.14 -7.93 -6.56
CA ARG A 239 2.11 -8.79 -7.25
C ARG A 239 3.55 -8.55 -6.75
N PRO A 240 4.42 -9.57 -6.77
CA PRO A 240 5.84 -9.38 -6.49
C PRO A 240 6.49 -8.43 -7.49
N PHE A 241 7.44 -7.60 -7.01
CA PHE A 241 8.25 -6.76 -7.86
C PHE A 241 9.64 -7.36 -8.07
N GLU A 242 9.81 -8.04 -9.19
CA GLU A 242 11.09 -8.71 -9.53
C GLU A 242 12.23 -7.70 -9.69
N GLY A 243 11.95 -6.48 -10.16
CA GLY A 243 12.94 -5.40 -10.24
C GLY A 243 13.51 -4.96 -8.87
N GLY A 244 12.79 -5.20 -7.78
CA GLY A 244 13.25 -4.92 -6.42
C GLY A 244 14.09 -6.06 -5.85
N ASP A 245 13.58 -7.29 -5.94
CA ASP A 245 14.28 -8.51 -5.47
C ASP A 245 13.69 -9.76 -6.15
N PRO A 246 14.31 -10.27 -7.24
CA PRO A 246 13.82 -11.43 -7.96
C PRO A 246 13.78 -12.70 -7.09
N ALA A 247 14.66 -12.80 -6.08
CA ALA A 247 14.68 -13.94 -5.16
C ALA A 247 13.41 -13.98 -4.28
N VAL A 248 12.86 -12.82 -3.90
CA VAL A 248 11.60 -12.74 -3.16
C VAL A 248 10.44 -13.25 -4.02
N ALA A 249 10.37 -12.86 -5.31
CA ALA A 249 9.32 -13.34 -6.21
C ALA A 249 9.37 -14.87 -6.37
N ALA A 250 10.56 -15.44 -6.57
CA ALA A 250 10.76 -16.89 -6.64
C ALA A 250 10.37 -17.60 -5.33
N LEU A 251 10.76 -17.03 -4.18
CA LEU A 251 10.43 -17.57 -2.86
C LEU A 251 8.93 -17.51 -2.57
N LEU A 252 8.20 -16.48 -3.00
CA LEU A 252 6.75 -16.39 -2.82
C LEU A 252 6.03 -17.48 -3.62
N ARG A 253 6.45 -17.77 -4.85
CA ARG A 253 5.93 -18.90 -5.64
C ARG A 253 6.21 -20.25 -4.95
N GLN A 254 7.43 -20.41 -4.43
CA GLN A 254 7.79 -21.61 -3.64
C GLN A 254 6.97 -21.74 -2.35
N ALA A 255 6.73 -20.63 -1.65
CA ALA A 255 5.93 -20.60 -0.41
C ALA A 255 4.49 -21.03 -0.68
N ALA A 256 3.86 -20.50 -1.72
CA ALA A 256 2.51 -20.91 -2.13
C ALA A 256 2.46 -22.42 -2.46
N GLY A 257 3.44 -22.93 -3.21
CA GLY A 257 3.56 -24.36 -3.52
C GLY A 257 3.81 -25.25 -2.29
N ALA A 258 4.40 -24.71 -1.22
CA ALA A 258 4.62 -25.42 0.04
C ALA A 258 3.40 -25.37 1.00
N GLY A 259 2.37 -24.58 0.67
CA GLY A 259 1.16 -24.44 1.47
C GLY A 259 1.17 -23.22 2.42
N VAL A 260 2.09 -22.27 2.25
CA VAL A 260 2.00 -20.95 2.90
C VAL A 260 0.90 -20.13 2.21
N GLU A 261 -0.03 -19.59 2.97
CA GLU A 261 -1.05 -18.70 2.43
C GLU A 261 -0.42 -17.35 2.05
N ILE A 262 -0.57 -16.96 0.79
CA ILE A 262 -0.14 -15.64 0.31
C ILE A 262 -1.40 -14.79 0.14
N ARG A 263 -1.55 -13.79 0.98
CA ARG A 263 -2.74 -12.93 1.05
C ARG A 263 -2.37 -11.46 0.88
N ALA A 264 -3.34 -10.66 0.53
CA ALA A 264 -3.18 -9.21 0.54
C ALA A 264 -4.46 -8.54 1.05
N VAL A 265 -4.29 -7.38 1.69
CA VAL A 265 -5.39 -6.51 2.15
C VAL A 265 -5.07 -5.08 1.73
N SER A 266 -6.09 -4.26 1.50
CA SER A 266 -5.89 -2.83 1.23
C SER A 266 -6.14 -2.00 2.48
N LEU A 267 -5.12 -1.24 2.93
CA LEU A 267 -5.22 -0.26 4.02
C LEU A 267 -4.72 1.08 3.51
N TYR A 268 -5.56 2.11 3.54
CA TYR A 268 -5.20 3.41 2.99
C TYR A 268 -5.64 4.57 3.91
N PHE A 269 -4.97 5.70 3.78
CA PHE A 269 -5.36 6.95 4.43
C PHE A 269 -6.27 7.75 3.50
N ASP A 270 -7.43 8.21 4.00
CA ASP A 270 -8.42 8.96 3.22
C ASP A 270 -8.43 10.47 3.49
N GLY A 271 -7.47 10.95 4.31
CA GLY A 271 -7.39 12.34 4.77
C GLY A 271 -8.04 12.56 6.15
N LYS A 272 -8.76 11.57 6.69
CA LYS A 272 -9.40 11.63 8.02
C LYS A 272 -8.97 10.48 8.92
N GLY A 273 -8.65 9.35 8.31
CA GLY A 273 -8.25 8.16 9.04
C GLY A 273 -7.80 7.04 8.13
N ILE A 274 -7.48 5.90 8.74
CA ILE A 274 -7.06 4.70 8.01
C ILE A 274 -8.27 3.81 7.82
N GLN A 275 -8.53 3.48 6.57
CA GLN A 275 -9.65 2.68 6.10
C GLN A 275 -9.19 1.29 5.69
N LEU A 276 -10.05 0.29 5.87
CA LEU A 276 -9.95 -0.98 5.18
C LEU A 276 -10.64 -0.83 3.82
N GLY A 277 -9.89 -1.07 2.75
CA GLY A 277 -10.43 -1.21 1.41
C GLY A 277 -10.87 -2.65 1.14
N ASP A 278 -10.13 -3.37 0.30
CA ASP A 278 -10.39 -4.78 0.04
C ASP A 278 -9.75 -5.65 1.13
N PRO A 279 -10.54 -6.48 1.87
CA PRO A 279 -10.02 -7.34 2.94
C PRO A 279 -9.36 -8.65 2.44
N ASP A 280 -9.52 -9.00 1.16
CA ASP A 280 -8.88 -10.17 0.52
C ASP A 280 -8.51 -9.84 -0.93
N LEU A 281 -7.62 -8.85 -1.08
CA LEU A 281 -7.17 -8.34 -2.37
C LEU A 281 -6.52 -9.45 -3.20
N PRO A 282 -6.86 -9.60 -4.50
CA PRO A 282 -6.26 -10.60 -5.38
C PRO A 282 -4.73 -10.60 -5.37
N VAL A 283 -4.13 -11.80 -5.40
CA VAL A 283 -2.67 -12.00 -5.42
C VAL A 283 -2.26 -12.66 -6.73
N HIS A 284 -1.42 -11.99 -7.51
CA HIS A 284 -0.92 -12.46 -8.81
C HIS A 284 0.57 -12.80 -8.67
N LEU A 285 0.90 -14.09 -8.49
CA LEU A 285 2.28 -14.56 -8.32
C LEU A 285 2.97 -14.93 -9.66
N PHE A 286 2.17 -15.01 -10.74
CA PHE A 286 2.59 -15.42 -12.07
C PHE A 286 2.17 -14.40 -13.11
#